data_ee20619f93ed2c09da6d3ae090ce4edb
#
_entry.id   ee20619f93ed2c09da6d3ae090ce4edb
#
_cell.length_a   1.000
_cell.length_b   1.000
_cell.length_c   1.000
_cell.angle_alpha   90.00
_cell.angle_beta   90.00
_cell.angle_gamma   90.00
#
_symmetry.space_group_name_H-M   'P 1'
#
loop_
_entity.id
_entity.type
_entity.pdbx_description
1 polymer ?
#
loop_
_entity_poly.entity_id
_entity_poly.type
_entity_poly.pdbx_seq_one_letter_code
_entity_poly.pdbx_strand_id
1 'polypeptide(L)'
;VYGAAERLSDEVRRADRGAFWGSIHGTLNHILWADQVWMGRFDNWPKPVITQKQSPRLFADFAALQNERVAADAKISDWAERIGEDWLHADQVWFSGSTQREMRMPRGLLVTHFFNHQTHHRGQAHALITAAGEQTGDTDLFLVI
;
A
#
# COMPACT_ATOMS: atom_id res chain seq x y z
N VAL A 1 -0.95 2.52 12.15
CA VAL A 1 -1.89 1.53 11.61
C VAL A 1 -1.41 0.11 11.94
N TYR A 2 -0.19 -0.32 11.51
CA TYR A 2 0.30 -1.70 11.74
C TYR A 2 0.43 -2.05 13.22
N GLY A 3 1.00 -1.17 14.06
CA GLY A 3 1.10 -1.43 15.51
C GLY A 3 -0.25 -1.56 16.21
N ALA A 4 -1.28 -0.84 15.75
CA ALA A 4 -2.64 -1.03 16.25
C ALA A 4 -3.24 -2.36 15.77
N ALA A 5 -3.02 -2.72 14.51
CA ALA A 5 -3.46 -4.01 13.98
C ALA A 5 -2.78 -5.20 14.69
N GLU A 6 -1.52 -5.05 15.12
CA GLU A 6 -0.75 -6.06 15.84
C GLU A 6 -1.38 -6.42 17.20
N ARG A 7 -1.97 -5.46 17.91
CA ARG A 7 -2.64 -5.69 19.19
C ARG A 7 -3.96 -6.45 19.08
N LEU A 8 -4.54 -6.53 17.90
CA LEU A 8 -5.73 -7.34 17.63
C LEU A 8 -5.33 -8.83 17.45
N SER A 9 -6.26 -9.73 17.78
CA SER A 9 -6.07 -11.16 17.47
C SER A 9 -6.09 -11.41 15.96
N ASP A 10 -5.52 -12.54 15.54
CA ASP A 10 -5.52 -12.92 14.12
C ASP A 10 -6.94 -13.13 13.58
N GLU A 11 -7.84 -13.68 14.40
CA GLU A 11 -9.27 -13.82 14.10
C GLU A 11 -9.90 -12.46 13.80
N VAL A 12 -9.68 -11.45 14.65
CA VAL A 12 -10.23 -10.10 14.50
C VAL A 12 -9.66 -9.41 13.28
N ARG A 13 -8.34 -9.56 13.01
CA ARG A 13 -7.71 -8.99 11.82
C ARG A 13 -8.26 -9.56 10.52
N ARG A 14 -8.66 -10.84 10.50
CA ARG A 14 -9.14 -11.57 9.31
C ARG A 14 -10.65 -11.57 9.17
N ALA A 15 -11.39 -11.19 10.21
CA ALA A 15 -12.85 -11.13 10.15
C ALA A 15 -13.29 -10.23 9.00
N ASP A 16 -14.21 -10.74 8.18
CA ASP A 16 -14.86 -9.94 7.13
C ASP A 16 -15.74 -8.87 7.80
N ARG A 17 -15.45 -7.62 7.50
CA ARG A 17 -16.15 -6.45 8.04
C ARG A 17 -16.86 -5.63 6.96
N GLY A 18 -17.11 -6.22 5.79
CA GLY A 18 -17.77 -5.55 4.66
C GLY A 18 -16.93 -4.48 3.97
N ALA A 19 -15.62 -4.41 4.26
CA ALA A 19 -14.73 -3.50 3.56
C ALA A 19 -14.42 -3.99 2.14
N PHE A 20 -13.95 -3.11 1.26
CA PHE A 20 -13.64 -3.44 -0.13
C PHE A 20 -12.68 -4.65 -0.25
N TRP A 21 -11.70 -4.76 0.65
CA TRP A 21 -10.75 -5.88 0.72
C TRP A 21 -11.08 -6.87 1.85
N GLY A 22 -12.34 -6.86 2.32
CA GLY A 22 -12.93 -7.76 3.31
C GLY A 22 -12.52 -7.46 4.75
N SER A 23 -11.22 -7.43 5.05
CA SER A 23 -10.70 -7.40 6.42
C SER A 23 -9.54 -6.42 6.60
N ILE A 24 -9.14 -6.18 7.85
CA ILE A 24 -7.92 -5.43 8.19
C ILE A 24 -6.71 -6.06 7.52
N HIS A 25 -6.52 -7.37 7.69
CA HIS A 25 -5.40 -8.11 7.11
C HIS A 25 -5.40 -8.03 5.58
N GLY A 26 -6.57 -8.18 4.95
CA GLY A 26 -6.72 -8.06 3.50
C GLY A 26 -6.40 -6.67 2.98
N THR A 27 -6.84 -5.61 3.68
CA THR A 27 -6.57 -4.22 3.30
C THR A 27 -5.08 -3.90 3.39
N LEU A 28 -4.40 -4.31 4.47
CA LEU A 28 -2.96 -4.09 4.65
C LEU A 28 -2.12 -4.84 3.61
N ASN A 29 -2.50 -6.07 3.28
CA ASN A 29 -1.90 -6.84 2.20
C ASN A 29 -2.05 -6.15 0.84
N HIS A 30 -3.26 -5.61 0.57
CA HIS A 30 -3.51 -4.91 -0.68
C HIS A 30 -2.66 -3.64 -0.83
N ILE A 31 -2.49 -2.85 0.25
CA ILE A 31 -1.62 -1.67 0.23
C ILE A 31 -0.21 -2.06 -0.18
N LEU A 32 0.38 -3.05 0.49
CA LEU A 32 1.73 -3.50 0.18
C LEU A 32 1.85 -4.05 -1.25
N TRP A 33 0.88 -4.84 -1.70
CA TRP A 33 0.84 -5.34 -3.08
C TRP A 33 0.83 -4.20 -4.10
N ALA A 34 0.01 -3.18 -3.87
CA ALA A 34 -0.08 -2.03 -4.77
C ALA A 34 1.22 -1.23 -4.80
N ASP A 35 1.86 -1.06 -3.64
CA ASP A 35 3.15 -0.40 -3.55
C ASP A 35 4.23 -1.16 -4.34
N GLN A 36 4.30 -2.48 -4.20
CA GLN A 36 5.23 -3.30 -4.98
C GLN A 36 4.96 -3.19 -6.49
N VAL A 37 3.70 -3.15 -6.92
CA VAL A 37 3.32 -2.96 -8.33
C VAL A 37 3.78 -1.60 -8.85
N TRP A 38 3.58 -0.52 -8.10
CA TRP A 38 3.97 0.83 -8.50
C TRP A 38 5.48 1.02 -8.44
N MET A 39 6.14 0.55 -7.41
CA MET A 39 7.60 0.60 -7.31
C MET A 39 8.28 -0.29 -8.37
N GLY A 40 7.62 -1.35 -8.81
CA GLY A 40 8.06 -2.12 -9.97
C GLY A 40 8.06 -1.32 -11.27
N ARG A 41 7.26 -0.24 -11.36
CA ARG A 41 7.25 0.71 -12.49
C ARG A 41 8.23 1.87 -12.29
N PHE A 42 8.36 2.35 -11.06
CA PHE A 42 9.15 3.54 -10.73
C PHE A 42 10.63 3.22 -10.51
N ASP A 43 10.93 2.09 -9.89
CA ASP A 43 12.27 1.71 -9.40
C ASP A 43 12.65 0.24 -9.70
N ASN A 44 11.98 -0.38 -10.66
CA ASN A 44 12.25 -1.74 -11.14
C ASN A 44 12.22 -2.84 -10.05
N TRP A 45 11.39 -2.68 -9.02
CA TRP A 45 11.23 -3.75 -8.03
C TRP A 45 10.63 -5.00 -8.67
N PRO A 46 10.91 -6.19 -8.11
CA PRO A 46 10.23 -7.41 -8.50
C PRO A 46 8.71 -7.23 -8.38
N LYS A 47 7.99 -7.54 -9.46
CA LYS A 47 6.52 -7.45 -9.44
C LYS A 47 5.94 -8.61 -8.63
N PRO A 48 4.86 -8.37 -7.85
CA PRO A 48 4.12 -9.45 -7.21
C PRO A 48 3.64 -10.47 -8.26
N VAL A 49 3.79 -11.75 -7.93
CA VAL A 49 3.34 -12.85 -8.81
C VAL A 49 1.82 -12.94 -8.86
N ILE A 50 1.15 -12.53 -7.76
CA ILE A 50 -0.30 -12.59 -7.61
C ILE A 50 -1.00 -11.39 -8.24
N THR A 51 -2.24 -11.60 -8.66
CA THR A 51 -3.09 -10.56 -9.26
C THR A 51 -3.66 -9.60 -8.20
N GLN A 52 -4.20 -8.46 -8.65
CA GLN A 52 -4.90 -7.52 -7.77
C GLN A 52 -6.02 -8.20 -6.96
N LYS A 53 -6.81 -9.07 -7.58
CA LYS A 53 -7.89 -9.80 -6.91
C LYS A 53 -7.39 -10.72 -5.78
N GLN A 54 -6.16 -11.20 -5.90
CA GLN A 54 -5.50 -12.05 -4.92
C GLN A 54 -4.71 -11.24 -3.87
N SER A 55 -4.53 -9.94 -4.07
CA SER A 55 -3.71 -9.08 -3.21
C SER A 55 -4.04 -9.16 -1.72
N PRO A 56 -5.31 -9.36 -1.27
CA PRO A 56 -5.62 -9.54 0.16
C PRO A 56 -4.93 -10.74 0.82
N ARG A 57 -4.29 -11.60 0.03
CA ARG A 57 -3.60 -12.83 0.46
C ARG A 57 -2.13 -12.84 0.12
N LEU A 58 -1.51 -11.66 -0.11
CA LEU A 58 -0.09 -11.55 -0.46
C LEU A 58 0.80 -12.24 0.58
N PHE A 59 0.56 -11.97 1.84
CA PHE A 59 1.18 -12.64 2.99
C PHE A 59 0.09 -13.27 3.86
N ALA A 60 0.23 -14.57 4.14
CA ALA A 60 -0.68 -15.28 5.03
C ALA A 60 -0.40 -14.91 6.50
N ASP A 61 0.86 -14.77 6.87
CA ASP A 61 1.32 -14.42 8.21
C ASP A 61 1.38 -12.90 8.40
N PHE A 62 0.86 -12.40 9.55
CA PHE A 62 0.83 -10.95 9.82
C PHE A 62 2.21 -10.38 10.13
N ALA A 63 3.07 -11.15 10.82
CA ALA A 63 4.42 -10.68 11.13
C ALA A 63 5.28 -10.59 9.86
N ALA A 64 5.12 -11.55 8.94
CA ALA A 64 5.76 -11.49 7.62
C ALA A 64 5.29 -10.28 6.81
N LEU A 65 3.98 -9.98 6.82
CA LEU A 65 3.42 -8.78 6.19
C LEU A 65 4.00 -7.50 6.78
N GLN A 66 4.11 -7.42 8.11
CA GLN A 66 4.66 -6.26 8.83
C GLN A 66 6.15 -6.05 8.51
N ASN A 67 6.94 -7.12 8.53
CA ASN A 67 8.37 -7.05 8.19
C ASN A 67 8.59 -6.58 6.75
N GLU A 68 7.83 -7.11 5.81
CA GLU A 68 7.92 -6.67 4.42
C GLU A 68 7.44 -5.22 4.25
N ARG A 69 6.44 -4.75 5.02
CA ARG A 69 6.04 -3.34 5.03
C ARG A 69 7.18 -2.43 5.48
N VAL A 70 7.87 -2.77 6.56
CA VAL A 70 9.02 -2.00 7.05
C VAL A 70 10.14 -1.95 5.99
N ALA A 71 10.44 -3.08 5.36
CA ALA A 71 11.45 -3.13 4.31
C ALA A 71 11.02 -2.31 3.07
N ALA A 72 9.75 -2.35 2.71
CA ALA A 72 9.22 -1.57 1.59
C ALA A 72 9.24 -0.07 1.89
N ASP A 73 8.89 0.35 3.12
CA ASP A 73 8.94 1.77 3.52
C ASP A 73 10.36 2.33 3.44
N ALA A 74 11.36 1.59 3.93
CA ALA A 74 12.77 2.00 3.83
C ALA A 74 13.20 2.18 2.36
N LYS A 75 12.85 1.22 1.49
CA LYS A 75 13.17 1.31 0.05
C LYS A 75 12.44 2.46 -0.66
N ILE A 76 11.18 2.75 -0.28
CA ILE A 76 10.42 3.88 -0.83
C ILE A 76 11.08 5.19 -0.42
N SER A 77 11.53 5.32 0.83
CA SER A 77 12.25 6.50 1.32
C SER A 77 13.56 6.70 0.55
N ASP A 78 14.38 5.65 0.43
CA ASP A 78 15.62 5.70 -0.35
C ASP A 78 15.38 6.07 -1.82
N TRP A 79 14.31 5.56 -2.43
CA TRP A 79 13.92 5.95 -3.78
C TRP A 79 13.52 7.41 -3.86
N ALA A 80 12.71 7.90 -2.90
CA ALA A 80 12.24 9.27 -2.88
C ALA A 80 13.38 10.30 -2.76
N GLU A 81 14.46 9.96 -2.04
CA GLU A 81 15.67 10.79 -1.93
C GLU A 81 16.49 10.87 -3.25
N ARG A 82 16.34 9.86 -4.12
CA ARG A 82 17.10 9.76 -5.38
C ARG A 82 16.43 10.40 -6.58
N ILE A 83 15.12 10.64 -6.54
CA ILE A 83 14.39 11.23 -7.66
C ILE A 83 14.45 12.76 -7.63
N GLY A 84 14.59 13.37 -8.80
CA GLY A 84 14.57 14.82 -8.99
C GLY A 84 13.38 15.28 -9.83
N GLU A 85 13.26 16.59 -10.01
CA GLU A 85 12.18 17.20 -10.80
C GLU A 85 12.13 16.67 -12.23
N ASP A 86 13.28 16.48 -12.88
CA ASP A 86 13.33 15.95 -14.25
C ASP A 86 12.69 14.56 -14.34
N TRP A 87 12.87 13.70 -13.31
CA TRP A 87 12.26 12.41 -13.27
C TRP A 87 10.73 12.52 -13.15
N LEU A 88 10.22 13.48 -12.36
CA LEU A 88 8.79 13.72 -12.16
C LEU A 88 8.10 14.25 -13.43
N HIS A 89 8.82 15.04 -14.23
CA HIS A 89 8.30 15.59 -15.49
C HIS A 89 8.27 14.60 -16.65
N ALA A 90 9.04 13.53 -16.56
CA ALA A 90 9.07 12.50 -17.59
C ALA A 90 7.81 11.61 -17.55
N ASP A 91 7.49 11.01 -18.70
CA ASP A 91 6.41 10.04 -18.81
C ASP A 91 6.82 8.65 -18.30
N GLN A 92 5.88 7.96 -17.68
CA GLN A 92 5.91 6.52 -17.44
C GLN A 92 5.04 5.82 -18.49
N VAL A 93 5.62 4.82 -19.14
CA VAL A 93 4.89 3.94 -20.06
C VAL A 93 4.80 2.55 -19.44
N TRP A 94 3.60 1.96 -19.44
CA TRP A 94 3.41 0.59 -18.97
C TRP A 94 2.19 -0.07 -19.63
N PHE A 95 2.18 -1.40 -19.70
CA PHE A 95 0.97 -2.14 -20.03
C PHE A 95 0.09 -2.30 -18.79
N SER A 96 -1.15 -1.80 -18.89
CA SER A 96 -2.12 -1.89 -17.80
C SER A 96 -2.92 -3.19 -17.89
N GLY A 97 -2.76 -4.07 -16.88
CA GLY A 97 -3.54 -5.32 -16.79
C GLY A 97 -5.03 -5.09 -16.59
N SER A 98 -5.44 -3.97 -15.97
CA SER A 98 -6.85 -3.66 -15.74
C SER A 98 -7.56 -3.11 -17.00
N THR A 99 -6.86 -2.32 -17.81
CA THR A 99 -7.43 -1.72 -19.04
C THR A 99 -7.02 -2.45 -20.32
N GLN A 100 -6.14 -3.46 -20.21
CA GLN A 100 -5.63 -4.27 -21.32
C GLN A 100 -5.03 -3.44 -22.47
N ARG A 101 -4.34 -2.35 -22.12
CA ARG A 101 -3.68 -1.47 -23.10
C ARG A 101 -2.42 -0.82 -22.53
N GLU A 102 -1.59 -0.31 -23.43
CA GLU A 102 -0.50 0.56 -23.05
C GLU A 102 -1.03 1.89 -22.50
N MET A 103 -0.45 2.32 -21.41
CA MET A 103 -0.72 3.60 -20.75
C MET A 103 0.55 4.44 -20.76
N ARG A 104 0.36 5.75 -20.93
CA ARG A 104 1.43 6.76 -20.84
C ARG A 104 0.90 7.93 -20.01
N MET A 105 1.57 8.25 -18.91
CA MET A 105 1.18 9.34 -18.02
C MET A 105 2.42 10.00 -17.41
N PRO A 106 2.34 11.30 -17.07
CA PRO A 106 3.39 11.99 -16.33
C PRO A 106 3.67 11.29 -14.99
N ARG A 107 4.95 11.09 -14.67
CA ARG A 107 5.34 10.43 -13.40
C ARG A 107 4.88 11.19 -12.18
N GLY A 108 4.89 12.53 -12.19
CA GLY A 108 4.38 13.33 -11.08
C GLY A 108 2.92 13.02 -10.74
N LEU A 109 2.05 12.85 -11.77
CA LEU A 109 0.67 12.43 -11.58
C LEU A 109 0.59 11.03 -10.95
N LEU A 110 1.45 10.11 -11.41
CA LEU A 110 1.45 8.73 -10.91
C LEU A 110 1.99 8.63 -9.47
N VAL A 111 2.96 9.46 -9.09
CA VAL A 111 3.43 9.58 -7.69
C VAL A 111 2.32 10.14 -6.80
N THR A 112 1.60 11.16 -7.25
CA THR A 112 0.42 11.68 -6.55
C THR A 112 -0.63 10.59 -6.38
N HIS A 113 -0.92 9.80 -7.43
CA HIS A 113 -1.82 8.66 -7.34
C HIS A 113 -1.33 7.61 -6.35
N PHE A 114 -0.04 7.28 -6.36
CA PHE A 114 0.58 6.30 -5.46
C PHE A 114 0.32 6.65 -3.98
N PHE A 115 0.60 7.88 -3.56
CA PHE A 115 0.37 8.31 -2.18
C PHE A 115 -1.12 8.47 -1.85
N ASN A 116 -1.95 8.95 -2.78
CA ASN A 116 -3.39 9.04 -2.57
C ASN A 116 -4.04 7.66 -2.44
N HIS A 117 -3.57 6.67 -3.20
CA HIS A 117 -4.03 5.29 -3.08
C HIS A 117 -3.69 4.70 -1.69
N GLN A 118 -2.47 4.92 -1.21
CA GLN A 118 -2.06 4.54 0.15
C GLN A 118 -2.93 5.24 1.21
N THR A 119 -3.15 6.54 1.08
CA THR A 119 -3.97 7.32 2.02
C THR A 119 -5.39 6.80 2.07
N HIS A 120 -5.99 6.52 0.90
CA HIS A 120 -7.33 5.94 0.80
C HIS A 120 -7.45 4.62 1.57
N HIS A 121 -6.56 3.68 1.31
CA HIS A 121 -6.63 2.36 1.94
C HIS A 121 -6.15 2.35 3.40
N ARG A 122 -5.21 3.24 3.78
CA ARG A 122 -4.87 3.45 5.20
C ARG A 122 -6.06 3.98 5.98
N GLY A 123 -6.86 4.90 5.39
CA GLY A 123 -8.12 5.37 5.98
C GLY A 123 -9.12 4.24 6.19
N GLN A 124 -9.25 3.33 5.21
CA GLN A 124 -10.09 2.13 5.36
C GLN A 124 -9.58 1.21 6.48
N ALA A 125 -8.27 0.91 6.52
CA ALA A 125 -7.68 0.10 7.58
C ALA A 125 -7.84 0.76 8.96
N HIS A 126 -7.65 2.08 9.06
CA HIS A 126 -7.89 2.87 10.27
C HIS A 126 -9.33 2.68 10.77
N ALA A 127 -10.33 2.89 9.91
CA ALA A 127 -11.73 2.74 10.26
C ALA A 127 -12.08 1.32 10.75
N LEU A 128 -11.51 0.29 10.10
CA LEU A 128 -11.72 -1.11 10.51
C LEU A 128 -11.08 -1.43 11.86
N ILE A 129 -9.88 -0.90 12.14
CA ILE A 129 -9.14 -1.08 13.39
C ILE A 129 -9.88 -0.39 14.55
N THR A 130 -10.33 0.85 14.35
CA THR A 130 -11.08 1.59 15.36
C THR A 130 -12.44 0.95 15.63
N ALA A 131 -13.12 0.46 14.62
CA ALA A 131 -14.35 -0.33 14.77
C ALA A 131 -14.13 -1.67 15.48
N ALA A 132 -12.90 -2.17 15.51
CA ALA A 132 -12.49 -3.35 16.28
C ALA A 132 -12.09 -3.03 17.73
N GLY A 133 -12.15 -1.75 18.14
CA GLY A 133 -11.87 -1.31 19.51
C GLY A 133 -10.43 -0.84 19.76
N GLU A 134 -9.57 -0.80 18.74
CA GLU A 134 -8.19 -0.34 18.87
C GLU A 134 -8.00 1.12 18.44
N GLN A 135 -6.99 1.78 19.01
CA GLN A 135 -6.61 3.15 18.67
C GLN A 135 -5.37 3.17 17.80
N THR A 136 -5.40 3.96 16.75
CA THR A 136 -4.31 4.05 15.74
C THR A 136 -3.32 5.18 16.00
N GLY A 137 -3.62 6.12 16.88
CA GLY A 137 -2.84 7.37 17.08
C GLY A 137 -3.19 8.43 16.03
N ASP A 138 -2.44 9.53 16.06
CA ASP A 138 -2.66 10.69 15.21
C ASP A 138 -2.44 10.39 13.72
N THR A 139 -3.20 11.08 12.87
CA THR A 139 -3.13 10.98 11.41
C THR A 139 -2.67 12.29 10.76
N ASP A 140 -2.55 13.35 11.53
CA ASP A 140 -2.10 14.65 11.06
C ASP A 140 -0.60 14.63 10.82
N LEU A 141 -0.18 14.89 9.58
CA LEU A 141 1.19 14.73 9.13
C LEU A 141 2.19 15.54 9.97
N PHE A 142 1.83 16.76 10.35
CA PHE A 142 2.70 17.64 11.15
C PHE A 142 2.88 17.19 12.61
N LEU A 143 2.12 16.17 13.07
CA LEU A 143 2.30 15.55 14.38
C LEU A 143 3.17 14.29 14.34
N VAL A 144 3.50 13.79 13.15
CA VAL A 144 4.20 12.50 12.98
C VAL A 144 5.53 12.61 12.22
N ILE A 145 5.94 13.84 11.86
CA ILE A 145 7.23 14.17 11.24
C ILE A 145 8.13 14.94 12.20
#